data_090ae3a739e8655e9780b346b7d0ff34
#
_entry.id   090ae3a739e8655e9780b346b7d0ff34
#
_cell.length_a   1.000
_cell.length_b   1.000
_cell.length_c   1.000
_cell.angle_alpha   90.00
_cell.angle_beta   90.00
_cell.angle_gamma   90.00
#
_symmetry.space_group_name_H-M   'P 1'
#
loop_
_entity.id
_entity.type
_entity.pdbx_description
1 polymer ?
#
loop_
_entity_poly.entity_id
_entity_poly.type
_entity_poly.pdbx_seq_one_letter_code
_entity_poly.pdbx_strand_id
1 'polypeptide(L)'
;MPKTDERQLFEILTMETFQAGLSWQSVLKKRAAMDSAFKNFAWLKLAHVSHRYLHKLFQNPKIIRNHMKIKAAVHNARILIRLHRHHDSLSKLTWQPVKYRPTTHRKHHNYALPTRHFIKLYLPRFKRVGFKFIGPKIIYSYLQDAGVVNDHVIYCYRYPQIIRLDKEFKAEHRSLKL
;
A
#
# COMPACT_ATOMS: atom_id res chain seq x y z
N MET A 1 4.71 -11.17 -4.10
CA MET A 1 5.84 -11.32 -3.16
C MET A 1 5.59 -10.40 -1.98
N PRO A 2 5.66 -10.89 -0.73
CA PRO A 2 5.50 -10.07 0.48
C PRO A 2 6.48 -8.90 0.51
N LYS A 3 6.02 -7.71 0.88
CA LYS A 3 6.80 -6.47 0.92
C LYS A 3 6.93 -6.00 2.36
N THR A 4 8.15 -5.72 2.80
CA THR A 4 8.45 -5.17 4.13
C THR A 4 9.19 -3.84 4.06
N ASP A 5 9.75 -3.50 2.91
CA ASP A 5 10.42 -2.23 2.69
C ASP A 5 9.43 -1.07 2.78
N GLU A 6 9.75 -0.10 3.62
CA GLU A 6 8.88 1.02 3.98
C GLU A 6 8.54 1.90 2.77
N ARG A 7 9.51 2.13 1.88
CA ARG A 7 9.31 2.92 0.67
C ARG A 7 8.38 2.21 -0.32
N GLN A 8 8.58 0.90 -0.51
CA GLN A 8 7.71 0.10 -1.39
C GLN A 8 6.28 0.03 -0.85
N LEU A 9 6.10 -0.17 0.45
CA LEU A 9 4.78 -0.16 1.08
C LEU A 9 4.10 1.20 0.93
N PHE A 10 4.83 2.29 1.10
CA PHE A 10 4.30 3.63 0.92
C PHE A 10 3.96 3.93 -0.55
N GLU A 11 4.78 3.46 -1.50
CA GLU A 11 4.48 3.53 -2.94
C GLU A 11 3.17 2.82 -3.25
N ILE A 12 3.01 1.56 -2.82
CA ILE A 12 1.79 0.77 -3.04
C ILE A 12 0.57 1.50 -2.48
N LEU A 13 0.61 1.91 -1.21
CA LEU A 13 -0.52 2.60 -0.57
C LEU A 13 -0.90 3.90 -1.32
N THR A 14 0.10 4.63 -1.78
CA THR A 14 -0.11 5.87 -2.54
C THR A 14 -0.72 5.56 -3.91
N MET A 15 -0.19 4.58 -4.64
CA MET A 15 -0.69 4.20 -5.96
C MET A 15 -2.13 3.67 -5.89
N GLU A 16 -2.47 2.85 -4.90
CA GLU A 16 -3.84 2.39 -4.64
C GLU A 16 -4.80 3.56 -4.33
N THR A 17 -4.32 4.55 -3.58
CA THR A 17 -5.07 5.78 -3.35
C THR A 17 -5.36 6.51 -4.67
N PHE A 18 -4.36 6.60 -5.56
CA PHE A 18 -4.55 7.27 -6.86
C PHE A 18 -5.41 6.47 -7.82
N GLN A 19 -5.40 5.15 -7.75
CA GLN A 19 -6.23 4.28 -8.58
C GLN A 19 -7.73 4.43 -8.27
N ALA A 20 -8.12 4.76 -7.06
CA ALA A 20 -9.53 4.87 -6.69
C ALA A 20 -10.31 5.75 -7.68
N GLY A 21 -11.30 5.15 -8.37
CA GLY A 21 -12.12 5.80 -9.40
C GLY A 21 -11.49 5.88 -10.80
N LEU A 22 -10.35 5.21 -11.02
CA LEU A 22 -9.67 5.15 -12.33
C LEU A 22 -9.40 3.70 -12.73
N SER A 23 -9.23 3.46 -14.04
CA SER A 23 -8.75 2.17 -14.52
C SER A 23 -7.27 1.98 -14.15
N TRP A 24 -6.88 0.74 -13.86
CA TRP A 24 -5.49 0.40 -13.58
C TRP A 24 -4.56 0.78 -14.73
N GLN A 25 -5.00 0.58 -15.97
CA GLN A 25 -4.24 0.96 -17.15
C GLN A 25 -3.93 2.47 -17.19
N SER A 26 -4.89 3.32 -16.80
CA SER A 26 -4.68 4.78 -16.73
C SER A 26 -3.65 5.17 -15.67
N VAL A 27 -3.59 4.42 -14.56
CA VAL A 27 -2.61 4.64 -13.49
C VAL A 27 -1.22 4.19 -13.94
N LEU A 28 -1.11 3.02 -14.57
CA LEU A 28 0.15 2.49 -15.08
C LEU A 28 0.81 3.41 -16.12
N LYS A 29 0.03 3.98 -17.05
CA LYS A 29 0.53 4.95 -18.04
C LYS A 29 1.19 6.17 -17.40
N LYS A 30 0.79 6.54 -16.20
CA LYS A 30 1.32 7.71 -15.46
C LYS A 30 2.34 7.34 -14.38
N ARG A 31 2.60 6.05 -14.15
CA ARG A 31 3.43 5.57 -13.03
C ARG A 31 4.82 6.22 -13.01
N ALA A 32 5.55 6.23 -14.13
CA ALA A 32 6.89 6.81 -14.19
C ALA A 32 6.89 8.32 -13.87
N ALA A 33 5.89 9.05 -14.37
CA ALA A 33 5.74 10.47 -14.09
C ALA A 33 5.36 10.71 -12.61
N MET A 34 4.55 9.84 -12.02
CA MET A 34 4.21 9.90 -10.60
C MET A 34 5.40 9.57 -9.73
N ASP A 35 6.17 8.53 -10.07
CA ASP A 35 7.39 8.16 -9.36
C ASP A 35 8.34 9.37 -9.24
N SER A 36 8.67 9.99 -10.35
CA SER A 36 9.48 11.22 -10.39
C SER A 36 8.86 12.38 -9.58
N ALA A 37 7.57 12.65 -9.79
CA ALA A 37 6.87 13.76 -9.14
C ALA A 37 6.71 13.57 -7.62
N PHE A 38 6.57 12.35 -7.14
CA PHE A 38 6.46 12.01 -5.72
C PHE A 38 7.81 11.62 -5.09
N LYS A 39 8.94 12.07 -5.68
CA LYS A 39 10.31 11.86 -5.14
C LYS A 39 10.68 10.39 -5.00
N ASN A 40 10.31 9.57 -5.98
CA ASN A 40 10.50 8.12 -5.99
C ASN A 40 9.88 7.46 -4.75
N PHE A 41 8.75 8.01 -4.32
CA PHE A 41 8.05 7.63 -3.08
C PHE A 41 8.94 7.56 -1.84
N ALA A 42 10.07 8.29 -1.84
CA ALA A 42 10.88 8.50 -0.65
C ALA A 42 10.10 9.38 0.33
N TRP A 43 9.33 8.75 1.21
CA TRP A 43 8.39 9.41 2.11
C TRP A 43 9.03 10.51 2.97
N LEU A 44 10.29 10.34 3.40
CA LEU A 44 11.05 11.40 4.09
C LEU A 44 11.17 12.68 3.24
N LYS A 45 11.54 12.53 1.97
CA LYS A 45 11.66 13.67 1.05
C LYS A 45 10.28 14.28 0.74
N LEU A 46 9.27 13.43 0.56
CA LEU A 46 7.91 13.88 0.24
C LEU A 46 7.23 14.60 1.41
N ALA A 47 7.48 14.18 2.64
CA ALA A 47 6.92 14.82 3.83
C ALA A 47 7.34 16.28 4.00
N HIS A 48 8.53 16.65 3.51
CA HIS A 48 9.13 17.98 3.66
C HIS A 48 9.00 18.84 2.41
N VAL A 49 8.18 18.47 1.43
CA VAL A 49 7.97 19.31 0.25
C VAL A 49 7.32 20.65 0.62
N SER A 50 7.81 21.73 -0.03
CA SER A 50 7.29 23.07 0.19
C SER A 50 5.90 23.26 -0.42
N HIS A 51 5.18 24.31 0.02
CA HIS A 51 3.92 24.73 -0.60
C HIS A 51 4.09 25.01 -2.10
N ARG A 52 5.20 25.63 -2.52
CA ARG A 52 5.52 25.85 -3.92
C ARG A 52 5.62 24.55 -4.71
N TYR A 53 6.25 23.51 -4.11
CA TYR A 53 6.34 22.20 -4.75
C TYR A 53 4.96 21.53 -4.86
N LEU A 54 4.14 21.62 -3.81
CA LEU A 54 2.78 21.08 -3.83
C LEU A 54 1.93 21.75 -4.95
N HIS A 55 2.06 23.05 -5.15
CA HIS A 55 1.43 23.78 -6.26
C HIS A 55 1.90 23.27 -7.63
N LYS A 56 3.19 23.00 -7.80
CA LYS A 56 3.70 22.38 -9.04
C LYS A 56 3.07 21.02 -9.30
N LEU A 57 2.85 20.21 -8.26
CA LEU A 57 2.14 18.92 -8.41
C LEU A 57 0.69 19.11 -8.90
N PHE A 58 -0.02 20.11 -8.38
CA PHE A 58 -1.41 20.40 -8.79
C PHE A 58 -1.52 20.80 -10.27
N GLN A 59 -0.48 21.40 -10.82
CA GLN A 59 -0.44 21.87 -12.20
C GLN A 59 0.19 20.87 -13.18
N ASN A 60 0.82 19.79 -12.69
CA ASN A 60 1.56 18.86 -13.53
C ASN A 60 0.61 17.95 -14.36
N PRO A 61 0.53 18.11 -15.70
CA PRO A 61 -0.37 17.32 -16.55
C PRO A 61 0.08 15.87 -16.72
N LYS A 62 1.34 15.57 -16.41
CA LYS A 62 1.90 14.21 -16.55
C LYS A 62 1.43 13.25 -15.47
N ILE A 63 0.98 13.75 -14.30
CA ILE A 63 0.47 12.95 -13.20
C ILE A 63 -1.06 12.92 -13.14
N ILE A 64 -1.62 12.14 -12.21
CA ILE A 64 -3.05 12.17 -11.87
C ILE A 64 -3.31 13.41 -11.01
N ARG A 65 -3.89 14.46 -11.62
CA ARG A 65 -4.13 15.77 -10.99
C ARG A 65 -5.35 15.79 -10.08
N ASN A 66 -5.36 15.00 -9.06
CA ASN A 66 -6.39 15.09 -8.02
C ASN A 66 -5.78 15.74 -6.76
N HIS A 67 -6.19 16.99 -6.49
CA HIS A 67 -5.63 17.79 -5.39
C HIS A 67 -5.78 17.10 -4.02
N MET A 68 -6.92 16.44 -3.78
CA MET A 68 -7.16 15.76 -2.51
C MET A 68 -6.24 14.55 -2.34
N LYS A 69 -6.03 13.76 -3.40
CA LYS A 69 -5.12 12.61 -3.39
C LYS A 69 -3.65 13.05 -3.25
N ILE A 70 -3.26 14.13 -3.93
CA ILE A 70 -1.91 14.71 -3.81
C ILE A 70 -1.66 15.20 -2.38
N LYS A 71 -2.61 15.95 -1.79
CA LYS A 71 -2.52 16.38 -0.38
C LYS A 71 -2.47 15.20 0.57
N ALA A 72 -3.27 14.13 0.31
CA ALA A 72 -3.28 12.93 1.11
C ALA A 72 -1.93 12.20 1.06
N ALA A 73 -1.29 12.07 -0.10
CA ALA A 73 0.03 11.45 -0.23
C ALA A 73 1.10 12.18 0.61
N VAL A 74 1.16 13.51 0.53
CA VAL A 74 2.08 14.32 1.34
C VAL A 74 1.76 14.21 2.84
N HIS A 75 0.47 14.25 3.21
CA HIS A 75 0.04 14.05 4.58
C HIS A 75 0.44 12.66 5.10
N ASN A 76 0.20 11.62 4.34
CA ASN A 76 0.53 10.24 4.72
C ASN A 76 2.05 10.05 4.88
N ALA A 77 2.87 10.72 4.07
CA ALA A 77 4.31 10.75 4.26
C ALA A 77 4.70 11.35 5.63
N ARG A 78 4.02 12.41 6.06
CA ARG A 78 4.21 13.02 7.41
C ARG A 78 3.74 12.10 8.53
N ILE A 79 2.71 11.28 8.28
CA ILE A 79 2.29 10.23 9.22
C ILE A 79 3.42 9.22 9.46
N LEU A 80 4.14 8.81 8.40
CA LEU A 80 5.29 7.90 8.56
C LEU A 80 6.39 8.48 9.44
N ILE A 81 6.69 9.80 9.32
CA ILE A 81 7.64 10.44 10.24
C ILE A 81 7.17 10.30 11.70
N ARG A 82 5.88 10.51 11.96
CA ARG A 82 5.33 10.36 13.33
C ARG A 82 5.43 8.92 13.81
N LEU A 83 5.08 7.94 12.97
CA LEU A 83 5.24 6.53 13.32
C LEU A 83 6.66 6.20 13.74
N HIS A 84 7.64 6.58 12.91
CA HIS A 84 9.06 6.32 13.21
C HIS A 84 9.53 6.97 14.51
N ARG A 85 9.05 8.17 14.84
CA ARG A 85 9.34 8.83 16.14
C ARG A 85 8.81 8.04 17.34
N HIS A 86 7.78 7.24 17.15
CA HIS A 86 7.20 6.37 18.19
C HIS A 86 7.67 4.91 18.05
N HIS A 87 8.81 4.69 17.38
CA HIS A 87 9.37 3.35 17.16
C HIS A 87 8.42 2.38 16.46
N ASP A 88 7.49 2.92 15.65
CA ASP A 88 6.55 2.17 14.83
C ASP A 88 6.82 2.42 13.34
N SER A 89 6.18 1.65 12.44
CA SER A 89 6.41 1.73 11.00
C SER A 89 5.21 1.27 10.20
N LEU A 90 5.15 1.64 8.92
CA LEU A 90 4.15 1.11 8.00
C LEU A 90 4.30 -0.41 7.83
N SER A 91 5.53 -0.91 7.86
CA SER A 91 5.80 -2.35 7.84
C SER A 91 5.20 -3.06 9.04
N LYS A 92 5.42 -2.56 10.26
CA LYS A 92 4.79 -3.10 11.47
C LYS A 92 3.26 -3.02 11.39
N LEU A 93 2.71 -1.85 11.01
CA LEU A 93 1.27 -1.65 10.85
C LEU A 93 0.65 -2.64 9.85
N THR A 94 1.41 -3.04 8.84
CA THR A 94 1.00 -3.98 7.79
C THR A 94 1.11 -5.43 8.24
N TRP A 95 2.20 -5.81 8.90
CA TRP A 95 2.52 -7.22 9.11
C TRP A 95 2.21 -7.77 10.51
N GLN A 96 2.29 -6.94 11.56
CA GLN A 96 1.97 -7.38 12.92
C GLN A 96 0.56 -7.94 13.09
N PRO A 97 -0.50 -7.34 12.49
CA PRO A 97 -1.85 -7.86 12.66
C PRO A 97 -2.04 -9.31 12.20
N VAL A 98 -1.25 -9.76 11.25
CA VAL A 98 -1.23 -11.15 10.74
C VAL A 98 -0.01 -11.95 11.23
N LYS A 99 0.75 -11.41 12.19
CA LYS A 99 1.95 -12.06 12.76
C LYS A 99 2.95 -12.51 11.68
N TYR A 100 3.16 -11.66 10.67
CA TYR A 100 4.02 -11.95 9.51
C TYR A 100 3.65 -13.24 8.76
N ARG A 101 2.35 -13.57 8.74
CA ARG A 101 1.83 -14.77 8.06
C ARG A 101 0.87 -14.35 6.95
N PRO A 102 1.33 -14.29 5.69
CA PRO A 102 0.45 -14.06 4.55
C PRO A 102 -0.69 -15.09 4.51
N THR A 103 -1.86 -14.65 4.06
CA THR A 103 -3.04 -15.49 3.92
C THR A 103 -3.33 -15.73 2.45
N THR A 104 -3.44 -16.98 2.05
CA THR A 104 -3.85 -17.38 0.71
C THR A 104 -5.29 -17.89 0.73
N HIS A 105 -6.15 -17.28 -0.06
CA HIS A 105 -7.51 -17.76 -0.27
C HIS A 105 -7.53 -18.73 -1.47
N ARG A 106 -8.12 -19.91 -1.26
CA ARG A 106 -8.35 -20.87 -2.33
C ARG A 106 -9.62 -20.47 -3.12
N LYS A 107 -9.43 -19.79 -4.25
CA LYS A 107 -10.55 -19.30 -5.08
C LYS A 107 -10.59 -20.01 -6.42
N HIS A 108 -11.80 -20.36 -6.84
CA HIS A 108 -12.10 -20.91 -8.16
C HIS A 108 -12.62 -19.85 -9.14
N HIS A 109 -13.01 -18.66 -8.65
CA HIS A 109 -13.56 -17.56 -9.46
C HIS A 109 -12.94 -16.23 -9.07
N ASN A 110 -12.81 -15.30 -10.03
CA ASN A 110 -12.19 -13.97 -9.86
C ASN A 110 -13.02 -12.98 -9.03
N TYR A 111 -14.17 -13.36 -8.49
CA TYR A 111 -14.97 -12.48 -7.65
C TYR A 111 -14.34 -12.35 -6.26
N ALA A 112 -13.41 -11.41 -6.15
CA ALA A 112 -12.84 -11.05 -4.87
C ALA A 112 -13.64 -9.90 -4.25
N LEU A 113 -14.70 -10.23 -3.52
CA LEU A 113 -15.22 -9.26 -2.55
C LEU A 113 -14.17 -9.10 -1.45
N PRO A 114 -13.84 -7.84 -1.07
CA PRO A 114 -12.91 -7.61 0.01
C PRO A 114 -13.34 -8.38 1.26
N THR A 115 -12.46 -9.21 1.79
CA THR A 115 -12.80 -10.01 2.96
C THR A 115 -13.04 -9.07 4.14
N ARG A 116 -14.27 -9.01 4.65
CA ARG A 116 -14.68 -8.11 5.76
C ARG A 116 -13.75 -8.21 6.97
N HIS A 117 -13.19 -9.39 7.21
CA HIS A 117 -12.23 -9.62 8.29
C HIS A 117 -11.01 -8.69 8.18
N PHE A 118 -10.34 -8.67 7.02
CA PHE A 118 -9.16 -7.81 6.82
C PHE A 118 -9.50 -6.32 6.88
N ILE A 119 -10.65 -5.92 6.33
CA ILE A 119 -11.10 -4.53 6.42
C ILE A 119 -11.31 -4.12 7.88
N LYS A 120 -12.01 -4.94 8.68
CA LYS A 120 -12.23 -4.68 10.12
C LYS A 120 -10.93 -4.65 10.90
N LEU A 121 -9.96 -5.47 10.52
CA LEU A 121 -8.66 -5.56 11.18
C LEU A 121 -7.78 -4.34 10.89
N TYR A 122 -7.70 -3.90 9.64
CA TYR A 122 -6.73 -2.91 9.18
C TYR A 122 -7.27 -1.49 9.11
N LEU A 123 -8.47 -1.27 8.58
CA LEU A 123 -8.98 0.08 8.34
C LEU A 123 -9.03 0.96 9.61
N PRO A 124 -9.51 0.47 10.77
CA PRO A 124 -9.49 1.25 12.00
C PRO A 124 -8.08 1.59 12.47
N ARG A 125 -7.10 0.69 12.28
CA ARG A 125 -5.70 0.91 12.65
C ARG A 125 -5.08 2.04 11.84
N PHE A 126 -5.21 1.98 10.51
CA PHE A 126 -4.71 3.02 9.63
C PHE A 126 -5.39 4.38 9.88
N LYS A 127 -6.70 4.40 10.11
CA LYS A 127 -7.43 5.62 10.47
C LYS A 127 -6.99 6.22 11.80
N ARG A 128 -6.77 5.38 12.82
CA ARG A 128 -6.30 5.82 14.15
C ARG A 128 -4.93 6.49 14.09
N VAL A 129 -4.03 5.96 13.29
CA VAL A 129 -2.71 6.56 13.05
C VAL A 129 -2.83 7.89 12.29
N GLY A 130 -3.92 8.09 11.54
CA GLY A 130 -4.23 9.33 10.86
C GLY A 130 -4.00 9.32 9.35
N PHE A 131 -3.84 8.15 8.73
CA PHE A 131 -3.79 8.04 7.27
C PHE A 131 -5.05 8.60 6.63
N LYS A 132 -4.89 9.36 5.56
CA LYS A 132 -5.99 9.97 4.81
C LYS A 132 -6.19 9.30 3.45
N PHE A 133 -7.39 9.49 2.93
CA PHE A 133 -7.80 8.95 1.62
C PHE A 133 -7.67 7.44 1.54
N ILE A 134 -8.00 6.76 2.63
CA ILE A 134 -8.05 5.30 2.73
C ILE A 134 -9.48 4.86 2.98
N GLY A 135 -9.95 3.89 2.20
CA GLY A 135 -11.27 3.29 2.34
C GLY A 135 -11.16 1.75 2.31
N PRO A 136 -12.29 1.05 2.50
CA PRO A 136 -12.29 -0.42 2.53
C PRO A 136 -11.63 -1.06 1.31
N LYS A 137 -11.95 -0.58 0.10
CA LYS A 137 -11.38 -1.09 -1.15
C LYS A 137 -9.87 -0.81 -1.23
N ILE A 138 -9.46 0.43 -0.93
CA ILE A 138 -8.04 0.83 -1.00
C ILE A 138 -7.20 0.00 -0.02
N ILE A 139 -7.67 -0.17 1.21
CA ILE A 139 -6.94 -0.95 2.21
C ILE A 139 -6.81 -2.42 1.79
N TYR A 140 -7.87 -2.99 1.20
CA TYR A 140 -7.83 -4.36 0.76
C TYR A 140 -6.89 -4.58 -0.44
N SER A 141 -6.97 -3.72 -1.46
CA SER A 141 -6.03 -3.74 -2.60
C SER A 141 -4.59 -3.54 -2.14
N TYR A 142 -4.36 -2.60 -1.20
CA TYR A 142 -3.06 -2.42 -0.57
C TYR A 142 -2.52 -3.72 0.05
N LEU A 143 -3.35 -4.47 0.78
CA LEU A 143 -2.94 -5.72 1.42
C LEU A 143 -2.63 -6.82 0.39
N GLN A 144 -3.35 -6.85 -0.74
CA GLN A 144 -3.07 -7.76 -1.85
C GLN A 144 -1.72 -7.43 -2.49
N ASP A 145 -1.46 -6.18 -2.80
CA ASP A 145 -0.21 -5.73 -3.45
C ASP A 145 1.00 -5.78 -2.51
N ALA A 146 0.78 -5.57 -1.20
CA ALA A 146 1.79 -5.78 -0.17
C ALA A 146 2.12 -7.27 0.05
N GLY A 147 1.29 -8.19 -0.46
CA GLY A 147 1.46 -9.62 -0.32
C GLY A 147 0.95 -10.18 1.01
N VAL A 148 0.14 -9.43 1.75
CA VAL A 148 -0.51 -9.91 2.99
C VAL A 148 -1.62 -10.90 2.65
N VAL A 149 -2.31 -10.67 1.52
CA VAL A 149 -3.43 -11.49 1.05
C VAL A 149 -3.16 -11.93 -0.39
N ASN A 150 -3.23 -13.23 -0.64
CA ASN A 150 -3.21 -13.80 -1.98
C ASN A 150 -4.61 -14.24 -2.39
N ASP A 151 -5.16 -13.55 -3.35
CA ASP A 151 -6.49 -13.80 -3.93
C ASP A 151 -6.44 -14.34 -5.36
N HIS A 152 -5.27 -14.72 -5.84
CA HIS A 152 -5.18 -15.37 -7.15
C HIS A 152 -6.02 -16.66 -7.18
N VAL A 153 -6.74 -16.87 -8.27
CA VAL A 153 -7.45 -18.14 -8.50
C VAL A 153 -6.47 -19.30 -8.66
N ILE A 154 -6.87 -20.48 -8.26
CA ILE A 154 -5.98 -21.65 -8.18
C ILE A 154 -5.35 -22.05 -9.52
N TYR A 155 -5.99 -21.74 -10.65
CA TYR A 155 -5.49 -21.99 -12.00
C TYR A 155 -4.69 -20.82 -12.59
N CYS A 156 -4.49 -19.71 -11.84
CA CYS A 156 -3.60 -18.63 -12.25
C CYS A 156 -2.13 -19.10 -12.11
N TYR A 157 -1.32 -18.88 -13.15
CA TYR A 157 0.10 -19.23 -13.12
C TYR A 157 0.86 -18.60 -11.95
N ARG A 158 0.38 -17.46 -11.44
CA ARG A 158 0.98 -16.77 -10.29
C ARG A 158 0.66 -17.45 -8.95
N TYR A 159 -0.44 -18.22 -8.87
CA TYR A 159 -0.88 -18.82 -7.61
C TYR A 159 0.19 -19.70 -6.95
N PRO A 160 0.78 -20.71 -7.62
CA PRO A 160 1.81 -21.55 -7.02
C PRO A 160 3.10 -20.76 -6.72
N GLN A 161 3.44 -19.75 -7.54
CA GLN A 161 4.61 -18.91 -7.31
C GLN A 161 4.47 -18.11 -6.01
N ILE A 162 3.29 -17.52 -5.75
CA ILE A 162 3.04 -16.76 -4.52
C ILE A 162 3.03 -17.68 -3.32
N ILE A 163 2.44 -18.87 -3.39
CA ILE A 163 2.48 -19.84 -2.29
C ILE A 163 3.93 -20.17 -1.87
N ARG A 164 4.84 -20.34 -2.85
CA ARG A 164 6.26 -20.58 -2.56
C ARG A 164 6.87 -19.40 -1.83
N LEU A 165 6.69 -18.19 -2.34
CA LEU A 165 7.20 -16.95 -1.73
C LEU A 165 6.61 -16.70 -0.33
N ASP A 166 5.35 -17.06 -0.09
CA ASP A 166 4.71 -16.98 1.23
C ASP A 166 5.35 -17.95 2.23
N LYS A 167 5.75 -19.15 1.78
CA LYS A 167 6.44 -20.13 2.64
C LYS A 167 7.84 -19.63 3.01
N GLU A 168 8.59 -19.10 2.04
CA GLU A 168 9.91 -18.50 2.25
C GLU A 168 9.82 -17.34 3.26
N PHE A 169 8.90 -16.41 3.04
CA PHE A 169 8.66 -15.28 3.92
C PHE A 169 8.30 -15.69 5.36
N LYS A 170 7.43 -16.70 5.51
CA LYS A 170 7.07 -17.25 6.83
C LYS A 170 8.27 -17.88 7.54
N ALA A 171 9.17 -18.52 6.81
CA ALA A 171 10.38 -19.12 7.36
C ALA A 171 11.34 -18.04 7.86
N GLU A 172 11.59 -16.99 7.08
CA GLU A 172 12.44 -15.86 7.43
C GLU A 172 11.96 -15.12 8.69
N HIS A 173 10.64 -15.02 8.89
CA HIS A 173 10.03 -14.29 10.01
C HIS A 173 9.58 -15.21 11.16
N ARG A 174 10.06 -16.46 11.20
CA ARG A 174 9.63 -17.46 12.20
C ARG A 174 10.03 -17.09 13.64
N SER A 175 11.13 -16.35 13.78
CA SER A 175 11.66 -15.88 15.07
C SER A 175 10.94 -14.64 15.62
N LEU A 176 10.19 -13.92 14.82
CA LEU A 176 9.36 -12.79 15.24
C LEU A 176 8.05 -13.25 15.91
N LYS A 177 8.13 -14.31 16.73
CA LYS A 177 7.02 -14.68 17.61
C LYS A 177 6.92 -13.63 18.71
N LEU A 178 5.93 -12.75 18.59
CA LEU A 178 5.41 -11.93 19.69
C LEU A 178 4.52 -12.79 20.57
#